data_f4ad0d15290a4e06e2ff633807340ecf
#
_entry.id   f4ad0d15290a4e06e2ff633807340ecf
#
_cell.length_a   1.000
_cell.length_b   1.000
_cell.length_c   1.000
_cell.angle_alpha   90.00
_cell.angle_beta   90.00
_cell.angle_gamma   90.00
#
_symmetry.space_group_name_H-M   'P 1'
#
loop_
_entity.id
_entity.type
_entity.pdbx_description
1 polymer ?
#
loop_
_entity_poly.entity_id
_entity_poly.type
_entity_poly.pdbx_seq_one_letter_code
_entity_poly.pdbx_strand_id
1 'polypeptide(L)'
;IATFLATVMAGVNLKQKYGEVIQKIRQLEKSANTIILDYTKIINEVSPALVTISDSNEKFIEDNYFDGNITGIIVDDSGIILTNYSAIKGKSDIYVKLSSMASKPIKAEILVENESIDLALIKIDFEGELKAIKLADMNDIKEGQGIVVLGNAIADEYIGSSIPGIITSKNEYLEVDGKRYSLLQINAPINKKNTGGAICNSKGELVGIADLTVTNEKNEIGIYYGFQMTELQDMINSTNSFKKIMGIAEGRIIIDEGRGLNGFYIQELVKDGSAYVAGVKPTDIILEVDGYQVVDVEDVITVLQGKRKDDILHCKILRQGNMKEVDIKIIS
;
A
#
# COMPACT_ATOMS: atom_id res chain seq x y z
N ILE A 1 -8.71 -66.48 35.34
CA ILE A 1 -8.11 -65.19 35.76
C ILE A 1 -6.94 -64.81 34.85
N ALA A 2 -6.02 -65.76 34.54
CA ALA A 2 -4.86 -65.44 33.66
C ALA A 2 -5.27 -65.03 32.23
N THR A 3 -6.27 -65.65 31.62
CA THR A 3 -6.79 -65.31 30.29
C THR A 3 -7.47 -63.94 30.27
N PHE A 4 -8.17 -63.55 31.30
CA PHE A 4 -8.82 -62.26 31.41
C PHE A 4 -7.79 -61.12 31.52
N LEU A 5 -6.74 -61.30 32.32
CA LEU A 5 -5.64 -60.35 32.45
C LEU A 5 -4.90 -60.15 31.10
N ALA A 6 -4.65 -61.24 30.38
CA ALA A 6 -3.99 -61.17 29.06
C ALA A 6 -4.81 -60.38 28.04
N THR A 7 -6.15 -60.54 28.03
CA THR A 7 -7.05 -59.80 27.14
C THR A 7 -7.11 -58.32 27.50
N VAL A 8 -7.12 -57.97 28.81
CA VAL A 8 -7.08 -56.56 29.26
C VAL A 8 -5.74 -55.92 28.93
N MET A 9 -4.62 -56.59 29.13
CA MET A 9 -3.29 -56.08 28.77
C MET A 9 -3.15 -55.89 27.24
N ALA A 10 -3.67 -56.80 26.43
CA ALA A 10 -3.69 -56.68 24.99
C ALA A 10 -4.52 -55.45 24.55
N GLY A 11 -5.67 -55.23 25.20
CA GLY A 11 -6.52 -54.04 24.93
C GLY A 11 -5.85 -52.70 25.31
N VAL A 12 -5.13 -52.68 26.42
CA VAL A 12 -4.36 -51.47 26.86
C VAL A 12 -3.23 -51.22 25.89
N ASN A 13 -2.49 -52.25 25.49
CA ASN A 13 -1.39 -52.13 24.52
C ASN A 13 -1.87 -51.68 23.15
N LEU A 14 -3.04 -52.13 22.71
CA LEU A 14 -3.66 -51.69 21.47
C LEU A 14 -4.07 -50.21 21.50
N LYS A 15 -4.67 -49.76 22.63
CA LYS A 15 -5.02 -48.34 22.83
C LYS A 15 -3.78 -47.43 22.84
N GLN A 16 -2.69 -47.85 23.45
CA GLN A 16 -1.45 -47.11 23.50
C GLN A 16 -0.81 -46.99 22.11
N LYS A 17 -0.71 -48.10 21.37
CA LYS A 17 -0.28 -48.09 19.95
C LYS A 17 -1.15 -47.22 19.07
N TYR A 18 -2.47 -47.24 19.23
CA TYR A 18 -3.38 -46.37 18.49
C TYR A 18 -3.13 -44.90 18.82
N GLY A 19 -2.88 -44.56 20.09
CA GLY A 19 -2.51 -43.19 20.53
C GLY A 19 -1.22 -42.71 19.88
N GLU A 20 -0.19 -43.57 19.84
CA GLU A 20 1.09 -43.25 19.21
C GLU A 20 0.97 -43.05 17.69
N VAL A 21 0.19 -43.87 17.02
CA VAL A 21 -0.08 -43.76 15.57
C VAL A 21 -0.83 -42.45 15.29
N ILE A 22 -1.87 -42.13 16.07
CA ILE A 22 -2.60 -40.84 15.91
C ILE A 22 -1.70 -39.63 16.15
N GLN A 23 -0.83 -39.67 17.16
CA GLN A 23 0.14 -38.62 17.38
C GLN A 23 1.14 -38.48 16.23
N LYS A 24 1.60 -39.62 15.69
CA LYS A 24 2.50 -39.64 14.54
C LYS A 24 1.84 -39.11 13.27
N ILE A 25 0.58 -39.45 13.04
CA ILE A 25 -0.23 -38.92 11.94
C ILE A 25 -0.40 -37.39 12.13
N ARG A 26 -0.76 -36.90 13.30
CA ARG A 26 -0.86 -35.46 13.60
C ARG A 26 0.48 -34.72 13.46
N GLN A 27 1.59 -35.36 13.80
CA GLN A 27 2.92 -34.81 13.57
C GLN A 27 3.27 -34.79 12.06
N LEU A 28 2.92 -35.85 11.32
CA LEU A 28 3.09 -35.92 9.88
C LEU A 28 2.18 -34.90 9.16
N GLU A 29 0.94 -34.73 9.60
CA GLU A 29 0.04 -33.69 9.12
C GLU A 29 0.57 -32.28 9.44
N LYS A 30 1.17 -32.05 10.62
CA LYS A 30 1.86 -30.80 10.93
C LYS A 30 3.15 -30.60 10.13
N SER A 31 3.87 -31.67 9.79
CA SER A 31 5.11 -31.63 9.01
C SER A 31 4.84 -31.66 7.51
N ALA A 32 3.72 -32.26 7.10
CA ALA A 32 3.16 -32.20 5.75
C ALA A 32 2.27 -30.96 5.56
N ASN A 33 2.43 -29.93 6.37
CA ASN A 33 2.08 -28.59 5.97
C ASN A 33 2.99 -28.17 4.80
N THR A 34 2.87 -28.86 3.69
CA THR A 34 2.79 -28.22 2.40
C THR A 34 1.85 -27.06 2.66
N ILE A 35 2.37 -25.85 2.68
CA ILE A 35 1.58 -24.64 2.81
C ILE A 35 0.68 -24.66 1.58
N ILE A 36 -0.47 -25.32 1.69
CA ILE A 36 -1.56 -25.12 0.74
C ILE A 36 -1.98 -23.71 1.07
N LEU A 37 -1.55 -22.77 0.23
CA LEU A 37 -2.01 -21.40 0.30
C LEU A 37 -3.53 -21.44 0.24
N ASP A 38 -4.16 -21.13 1.37
CA ASP A 38 -5.60 -20.95 1.40
C ASP A 38 -5.93 -19.58 0.79
N TYR A 39 -5.98 -19.54 -0.54
CA TYR A 39 -6.27 -18.33 -1.28
C TYR A 39 -7.60 -17.71 -0.88
N THR A 40 -8.60 -18.53 -0.53
CA THR A 40 -9.91 -18.04 -0.08
C THR A 40 -9.77 -17.23 1.21
N LYS A 41 -8.96 -17.71 2.15
CA LYS A 41 -8.68 -16.99 3.39
C LYS A 41 -7.96 -15.68 3.12
N ILE A 42 -6.93 -15.69 2.27
CA ILE A 42 -6.18 -14.48 1.90
C ILE A 42 -7.11 -13.46 1.24
N ILE A 43 -7.92 -13.90 0.28
CA ILE A 43 -8.89 -13.05 -0.41
C ILE A 43 -9.84 -12.40 0.59
N ASN A 44 -10.45 -13.16 1.48
CA ASN A 44 -11.39 -12.64 2.48
C ASN A 44 -10.73 -11.65 3.46
N GLU A 45 -9.45 -11.84 3.77
CA GLU A 45 -8.72 -10.94 4.65
C GLU A 45 -8.34 -9.63 3.96
N VAL A 46 -7.97 -9.67 2.70
CA VAL A 46 -7.46 -8.52 1.92
C VAL A 46 -8.58 -7.73 1.24
N SER A 47 -9.66 -8.39 0.81
CA SER A 47 -10.76 -7.74 0.09
C SER A 47 -11.26 -6.42 0.70
N PRO A 48 -11.42 -6.31 2.02
CA PRO A 48 -11.90 -5.05 2.62
C PRO A 48 -10.94 -3.86 2.44
N ALA A 49 -9.67 -4.13 2.14
CA ALA A 49 -8.67 -3.11 1.87
C ALA A 49 -8.57 -2.74 0.37
N LEU A 50 -9.25 -3.47 -0.50
CA LEU A 50 -9.27 -3.17 -1.93
C LEU A 50 -10.43 -2.25 -2.28
N VAL A 51 -10.19 -1.32 -3.17
CA VAL A 51 -11.19 -0.37 -3.64
C VAL A 51 -11.17 -0.28 -5.16
N THR A 52 -12.28 0.18 -5.73
CA THR A 52 -12.37 0.50 -7.15
C THR A 52 -12.29 2.02 -7.33
N ILE A 53 -11.47 2.46 -8.26
CA ILE A 53 -11.26 3.87 -8.60
C ILE A 53 -11.83 4.14 -10.00
N SER A 54 -12.55 5.25 -10.15
CA SER A 54 -13.10 5.73 -11.42
C SER A 54 -13.01 7.24 -11.54
N ASP A 55 -13.08 7.75 -12.74
CA ASP A 55 -13.15 9.18 -13.06
C ASP A 55 -14.58 9.73 -13.08
N SER A 56 -15.59 8.88 -12.86
CA SER A 56 -17.00 9.28 -12.87
C SER A 56 -17.79 8.52 -11.82
N ASN A 57 -18.64 9.24 -11.10
CA ASN A 57 -19.59 8.68 -10.16
C ASN A 57 -20.64 7.79 -10.85
N GLU A 58 -21.04 8.15 -12.08
CA GLU A 58 -22.06 7.44 -12.87
C GLU A 58 -21.62 6.04 -13.26
N LYS A 59 -20.32 5.84 -13.49
CA LYS A 59 -19.74 4.53 -13.84
C LYS A 59 -19.90 3.47 -12.77
N PHE A 60 -20.17 3.85 -11.54
CA PHE A 60 -20.46 2.91 -10.45
C PHE A 60 -21.94 2.55 -10.30
N ILE A 61 -22.84 3.36 -10.91
CA ILE A 61 -24.30 3.20 -10.76
C ILE A 61 -24.84 2.20 -11.78
N GLU A 62 -24.25 2.15 -12.95
CA GLU A 62 -24.56 1.17 -13.95
C GLU A 62 -23.80 -0.12 -13.62
N ASP A 63 -24.48 -1.20 -13.27
CA ASP A 63 -23.93 -2.54 -12.94
C ASP A 63 -23.05 -3.16 -14.04
N ASN A 64 -22.57 -2.36 -14.97
CA ASN A 64 -21.70 -2.74 -16.05
C ASN A 64 -20.24 -2.52 -15.67
N TYR A 65 -19.50 -3.59 -15.75
CA TYR A 65 -18.06 -3.63 -15.67
C TYR A 65 -17.44 -2.73 -16.74
N PHE A 66 -16.96 -1.55 -16.37
CA PHE A 66 -16.30 -0.65 -17.29
C PHE A 66 -14.81 -0.96 -17.44
N ASP A 67 -14.35 -0.99 -18.67
CA ASP A 67 -12.95 -1.18 -19.09
C ASP A 67 -11.99 -0.06 -18.59
N GLY A 68 -12.40 0.75 -17.64
CA GLY A 68 -11.63 1.87 -17.12
C GLY A 68 -11.55 1.94 -15.61
N ASN A 69 -12.13 0.98 -14.87
CA ASN A 69 -12.02 0.94 -13.44
C ASN A 69 -10.66 0.35 -13.02
N ILE A 70 -10.04 0.97 -12.02
CA ILE A 70 -8.70 0.65 -11.56
C ILE A 70 -8.77 0.25 -10.11
N THR A 71 -7.85 -0.61 -9.70
CA THR A 71 -7.72 -1.03 -8.31
C THR A 71 -6.96 0.00 -7.50
N GLY A 72 -7.44 0.26 -6.28
CA GLY A 72 -6.68 0.92 -5.22
C GLY A 72 -6.60 0.05 -3.99
N ILE A 73 -5.64 0.33 -3.14
CA ILE A 73 -5.33 -0.41 -1.92
C ILE A 73 -5.34 0.57 -0.74
N ILE A 74 -6.22 0.37 0.23
CA ILE A 74 -6.22 1.17 1.48
C ILE A 74 -4.96 0.76 2.27
N VAL A 75 -4.04 1.70 2.44
CA VAL A 75 -2.75 1.48 3.12
C VAL A 75 -2.69 2.12 4.51
N ASP A 76 -3.67 2.97 4.84
CA ASP A 76 -3.83 3.59 6.15
C ASP A 76 -5.32 3.72 6.48
N ASP A 77 -5.69 3.49 7.74
CA ASP A 77 -7.08 3.53 8.22
C ASP A 77 -7.70 4.93 8.20
N SER A 78 -6.89 5.97 8.06
CA SER A 78 -7.37 7.33 7.80
C SER A 78 -7.97 7.52 6.41
N GLY A 79 -7.84 6.53 5.50
CA GLY A 79 -8.37 6.58 4.13
C GLY A 79 -7.34 6.92 3.06
N ILE A 80 -6.05 6.68 3.33
CA ILE A 80 -5.00 6.77 2.30
C ILE A 80 -5.03 5.52 1.44
N ILE A 81 -5.08 5.71 0.13
CA ILE A 81 -5.20 4.67 -0.87
C ILE A 81 -4.04 4.77 -1.84
N LEU A 82 -3.33 3.66 -2.03
CA LEU A 82 -2.28 3.48 -3.03
C LEU A 82 -2.89 3.01 -4.35
N THR A 83 -2.45 3.58 -5.46
CA THR A 83 -2.85 3.18 -6.83
C THR A 83 -1.77 3.54 -7.83
N ASN A 84 -1.97 3.19 -9.12
CA ASN A 84 -1.09 3.67 -10.19
C ASN A 84 -1.38 5.13 -10.55
N TYR A 85 -0.33 5.91 -10.81
CA TYR A 85 -0.44 7.31 -11.26
C TYR A 85 -1.18 7.42 -12.61
N SER A 86 -0.84 6.56 -13.57
CA SER A 86 -1.50 6.50 -14.87
C SER A 86 -3.02 6.32 -14.77
N ALA A 87 -3.47 5.74 -13.69
CA ALA A 87 -4.87 5.54 -13.36
C ALA A 87 -5.64 6.84 -13.13
N ILE A 88 -4.96 7.84 -12.60
CA ILE A 88 -5.56 9.11 -12.15
C ILE A 88 -5.05 10.31 -12.94
N LYS A 89 -3.96 10.15 -13.71
CA LYS A 89 -3.35 11.22 -14.51
C LYS A 89 -4.37 11.95 -15.38
N GLY A 90 -4.42 13.28 -15.23
CA GLY A 90 -5.27 14.16 -16.04
C GLY A 90 -6.77 14.06 -15.76
N LYS A 91 -7.19 13.34 -14.73
CA LYS A 91 -8.59 13.27 -14.31
C LYS A 91 -8.94 14.45 -13.42
N SER A 92 -10.03 15.16 -13.74
CA SER A 92 -10.53 16.29 -12.96
C SER A 92 -11.20 15.84 -11.65
N ASP A 93 -11.78 14.65 -11.66
CA ASP A 93 -12.46 14.07 -10.51
C ASP A 93 -12.05 12.60 -10.38
N ILE A 94 -11.85 12.19 -9.13
CA ILE A 94 -11.51 10.82 -8.77
C ILE A 94 -12.54 10.35 -7.75
N TYR A 95 -13.14 9.21 -8.02
CA TYR A 95 -14.11 8.58 -7.13
C TYR A 95 -13.64 7.19 -6.73
N VAL A 96 -13.88 6.85 -5.47
CA VAL A 96 -13.53 5.57 -4.86
C VAL A 96 -14.78 4.87 -4.38
N LYS A 97 -14.95 3.61 -4.76
CA LYS A 97 -15.97 2.71 -4.21
C LYS A 97 -15.31 1.67 -3.32
N LEU A 98 -15.74 1.58 -2.07
CA LEU A 98 -15.29 0.59 -1.10
C LEU A 98 -15.90 -0.78 -1.43
N SER A 99 -15.09 -1.84 -1.40
CA SER A 99 -15.52 -3.20 -1.77
C SER A 99 -16.42 -3.87 -0.73
N SER A 100 -16.33 -3.45 0.53
CA SER A 100 -17.04 -4.09 1.65
C SER A 100 -18.37 -3.45 2.03
N MET A 101 -18.75 -2.38 1.35
CA MET A 101 -19.93 -1.59 1.70
C MET A 101 -20.73 -1.25 0.44
N ALA A 102 -22.04 -1.42 0.48
CA ALA A 102 -22.99 -0.86 -0.49
C ALA A 102 -22.96 0.69 -0.40
N SER A 103 -21.76 1.27 -0.43
CA SER A 103 -21.53 2.69 -0.24
C SER A 103 -21.64 3.43 -1.55
N LYS A 104 -22.11 4.67 -1.47
CA LYS A 104 -21.98 5.60 -2.59
C LYS A 104 -20.50 5.86 -2.85
N PRO A 105 -20.09 6.07 -4.11
CA PRO A 105 -18.73 6.46 -4.42
C PRO A 105 -18.33 7.72 -3.66
N ILE A 106 -17.12 7.73 -3.13
CA ILE A 106 -16.56 8.81 -2.33
C ILE A 106 -15.59 9.57 -3.21
N LYS A 107 -15.65 10.88 -3.22
CA LYS A 107 -14.67 11.71 -3.93
C LYS A 107 -13.32 11.61 -3.23
N ALA A 108 -12.25 11.42 -4.00
CA ALA A 108 -10.89 11.36 -3.50
C ALA A 108 -10.08 12.58 -3.94
N GLU A 109 -9.09 12.92 -3.13
CA GLU A 109 -8.09 13.93 -3.41
C GLU A 109 -6.73 13.29 -3.62
N ILE A 110 -5.90 13.86 -4.49
CA ILE A 110 -4.54 13.39 -4.73
C ILE A 110 -3.64 13.94 -3.63
N LEU A 111 -2.94 13.04 -2.91
CA LEU A 111 -1.94 13.42 -1.90
C LEU A 111 -0.54 13.45 -2.49
N VAL A 112 -0.17 12.41 -3.23
CA VAL A 112 1.17 12.21 -3.78
C VAL A 112 1.06 11.62 -5.16
N GLU A 113 1.84 12.13 -6.09
CA GLU A 113 2.01 11.60 -7.43
C GLU A 113 3.50 11.33 -7.67
N ASN A 114 3.83 10.15 -8.16
CA ASN A 114 5.17 9.81 -8.64
C ASN A 114 5.05 9.23 -10.06
N GLU A 115 5.22 10.09 -11.04
CA GLU A 115 5.12 9.72 -12.45
C GLU A 115 6.22 8.75 -12.88
N SER A 116 7.42 8.89 -12.28
CA SER A 116 8.60 8.08 -12.64
C SER A 116 8.42 6.58 -12.37
N ILE A 117 7.61 6.22 -11.39
CA ILE A 117 7.31 4.83 -11.01
C ILE A 117 5.83 4.47 -11.12
N ASP A 118 5.05 5.30 -11.82
CA ASP A 118 3.62 5.10 -12.01
C ASP A 118 2.83 4.83 -10.71
N LEU A 119 3.17 5.51 -9.61
CA LEU A 119 2.48 5.36 -8.32
C LEU A 119 1.85 6.67 -7.85
N ALA A 120 0.73 6.54 -7.13
CA ALA A 120 0.07 7.66 -6.49
C ALA A 120 -0.58 7.25 -5.16
N LEU A 121 -0.66 8.21 -4.25
CA LEU A 121 -1.50 8.15 -3.05
C LEU A 121 -2.66 9.12 -3.20
N ILE A 122 -3.86 8.63 -2.95
CA ILE A 122 -5.08 9.43 -2.90
C ILE A 122 -5.74 9.29 -1.53
N LYS A 123 -6.55 10.25 -1.16
CA LYS A 123 -7.21 10.32 0.14
C LYS A 123 -8.72 10.39 -0.04
N ILE A 124 -9.45 9.62 0.76
CA ILE A 124 -10.90 9.74 0.92
C ILE A 124 -11.23 10.17 2.34
N ASP A 125 -12.27 10.98 2.48
CA ASP A 125 -12.89 11.26 3.76
C ASP A 125 -14.07 10.32 3.98
N PHE A 126 -13.95 9.49 5.00
CA PHE A 126 -14.95 8.49 5.33
C PHE A 126 -15.18 8.44 6.85
N GLU A 127 -16.43 8.60 7.27
CA GLU A 127 -16.81 8.61 8.70
C GLU A 127 -16.94 7.21 9.33
N GLY A 128 -16.54 6.14 8.62
CA GLY A 128 -16.60 4.77 9.10
C GLY A 128 -15.22 4.18 9.39
N GLU A 129 -15.22 2.93 9.84
CA GLU A 129 -13.96 2.16 9.99
C GLU A 129 -13.49 1.67 8.62
N LEU A 130 -12.25 1.98 8.28
CA LEU A 130 -11.54 1.46 7.12
C LEU A 130 -10.54 0.40 7.57
N LYS A 131 -10.40 -0.64 6.77
CA LYS A 131 -9.41 -1.69 7.03
C LYS A 131 -8.23 -1.49 6.10
N ALA A 132 -7.13 -0.94 6.63
CA ALA A 132 -5.88 -0.88 5.92
C ALA A 132 -5.27 -2.29 5.74
N ILE A 133 -4.59 -2.51 4.60
CA ILE A 133 -3.83 -3.72 4.36
C ILE A 133 -2.59 -3.74 5.28
N LYS A 134 -2.21 -4.91 5.74
CA LYS A 134 -0.95 -5.07 6.48
C LYS A 134 0.21 -5.07 5.50
N LEU A 135 1.29 -4.35 5.85
CA LEU A 135 2.49 -4.28 5.04
C LEU A 135 3.46 -5.40 5.45
N ALA A 136 4.08 -6.06 4.46
CA ALA A 136 5.07 -7.10 4.71
C ALA A 136 6.44 -6.50 5.02
N ASP A 137 7.22 -7.16 5.90
CA ASP A 137 8.65 -6.89 5.99
C ASP A 137 9.37 -7.62 4.85
N MET A 138 10.02 -6.86 3.96
CA MET A 138 10.72 -7.40 2.80
C MET A 138 11.92 -8.28 3.17
N ASN A 139 12.43 -8.20 4.41
CA ASN A 139 13.48 -9.11 4.91
C ASN A 139 12.97 -10.54 5.08
N ASP A 140 11.68 -10.72 5.35
CA ASP A 140 11.02 -12.02 5.48
C ASP A 140 10.63 -12.63 4.13
N ILE A 141 10.64 -11.86 3.06
CA ILE A 141 10.22 -12.28 1.73
C ILE A 141 11.34 -13.03 1.01
N LYS A 142 10.98 -14.17 0.40
CA LYS A 142 11.93 -15.08 -0.28
C LYS A 142 11.45 -15.41 -1.69
N GLU A 143 12.41 -15.62 -2.57
CA GLU A 143 12.18 -16.20 -3.88
C GLU A 143 11.60 -17.60 -3.76
N GLY A 144 10.68 -17.97 -4.65
CA GLY A 144 9.90 -19.20 -4.58
C GLY A 144 8.71 -19.14 -3.61
N GLN A 145 8.55 -18.05 -2.84
CA GLN A 145 7.41 -17.87 -1.96
C GLN A 145 6.13 -17.69 -2.77
N GLY A 146 5.06 -18.38 -2.35
CA GLY A 146 3.73 -18.25 -2.93
C GLY A 146 3.13 -16.87 -2.65
N ILE A 147 2.49 -16.30 -3.67
CA ILE A 147 1.78 -15.02 -3.62
C ILE A 147 0.42 -15.14 -4.31
N VAL A 148 -0.41 -14.13 -4.10
CA VAL A 148 -1.61 -13.90 -4.89
C VAL A 148 -1.67 -12.43 -5.31
N VAL A 149 -1.95 -12.19 -6.59
CA VAL A 149 -2.24 -10.85 -7.12
C VAL A 149 -3.75 -10.66 -7.07
N LEU A 150 -4.18 -9.64 -6.34
CA LEU A 150 -5.58 -9.29 -6.14
C LEU A 150 -5.86 -7.93 -6.75
N GLY A 151 -6.86 -7.85 -7.60
CA GLY A 151 -7.21 -6.60 -8.23
C GLY A 151 -8.66 -6.53 -8.68
N ASN A 152 -9.08 -5.31 -9.01
CA ASN A 152 -10.37 -5.01 -9.57
C ASN A 152 -11.54 -5.53 -8.73
N ALA A 153 -11.75 -4.91 -7.57
CA ALA A 153 -12.98 -5.10 -6.79
C ALA A 153 -14.18 -4.61 -7.61
N ILE A 154 -14.99 -5.53 -8.15
CA ILE A 154 -16.06 -5.19 -9.10
C ILE A 154 -17.38 -4.88 -8.40
N ALA A 155 -17.65 -5.52 -7.27
CA ALA A 155 -18.88 -5.36 -6.50
C ALA A 155 -18.66 -5.78 -5.04
N ASP A 156 -19.64 -5.49 -4.20
CA ASP A 156 -19.64 -5.76 -2.77
C ASP A 156 -19.35 -7.24 -2.39
N GLU A 157 -19.38 -8.15 -3.35
CA GLU A 157 -19.23 -9.60 -3.14
C GLU A 157 -18.07 -10.24 -3.93
N TYR A 158 -17.40 -9.52 -4.86
CA TYR A 158 -16.42 -10.15 -5.74
C TYR A 158 -15.16 -9.30 -5.95
N ILE A 159 -14.00 -9.90 -5.68
CA ILE A 159 -12.74 -9.45 -6.25
C ILE A 159 -12.71 -9.89 -7.71
N GLY A 160 -12.53 -8.93 -8.62
CA GLY A 160 -12.60 -9.21 -10.05
C GLY A 160 -11.45 -10.02 -10.61
N SER A 161 -10.33 -10.06 -9.90
CA SER A 161 -9.15 -10.81 -10.32
C SER A 161 -8.38 -11.32 -9.11
N SER A 162 -8.19 -12.62 -9.04
CA SER A 162 -7.36 -13.29 -8.03
C SER A 162 -6.46 -14.30 -8.76
N ILE A 163 -5.18 -13.99 -8.87
CA ILE A 163 -4.23 -14.77 -9.65
C ILE A 163 -3.10 -15.25 -8.75
N PRO A 164 -3.00 -16.57 -8.48
CA PRO A 164 -1.90 -17.14 -7.71
C PRO A 164 -0.60 -17.18 -8.51
N GLY A 165 0.52 -17.09 -7.82
CA GLY A 165 1.85 -17.23 -8.39
C GLY A 165 2.91 -17.37 -7.33
N ILE A 166 4.15 -17.18 -7.74
CA ILE A 166 5.33 -17.16 -6.87
C ILE A 166 6.19 -15.94 -7.19
N ILE A 167 6.98 -15.52 -6.22
CA ILE A 167 8.07 -14.58 -6.42
C ILE A 167 9.21 -15.31 -7.14
N THR A 168 9.59 -14.83 -8.31
CA THR A 168 10.70 -15.41 -9.10
C THR A 168 12.02 -14.69 -8.84
N SER A 169 11.98 -13.38 -8.58
CA SER A 169 13.12 -12.59 -8.12
C SER A 169 12.65 -11.38 -7.30
N LYS A 170 13.46 -10.97 -6.33
CA LYS A 170 13.29 -9.71 -5.58
C LYS A 170 14.47 -8.76 -5.75
N ASN A 171 15.38 -9.08 -6.65
CA ASN A 171 16.61 -8.31 -6.90
C ASN A 171 16.59 -7.62 -8.27
N GLU A 172 15.39 -7.39 -8.80
CA GLU A 172 15.19 -6.65 -10.03
C GLU A 172 15.07 -5.15 -9.75
N TYR A 173 15.40 -4.34 -10.76
CA TYR A 173 15.36 -2.89 -10.64
C TYR A 173 14.83 -2.26 -11.93
N LEU A 174 14.11 -1.15 -11.76
CA LEU A 174 13.86 -0.16 -12.78
C LEU A 174 14.80 1.02 -12.54
N GLU A 175 15.43 1.53 -13.58
CA GLU A 175 16.27 2.73 -13.51
C GLU A 175 15.57 3.87 -14.28
N VAL A 176 15.21 4.94 -13.59
CA VAL A 176 14.58 6.13 -14.15
C VAL A 176 15.33 7.35 -13.63
N ASP A 177 15.82 8.19 -14.54
CA ASP A 177 16.53 9.44 -14.24
C ASP A 177 17.69 9.28 -13.24
N GLY A 178 18.39 8.14 -13.34
CA GLY A 178 19.54 7.80 -12.48
C GLY A 178 19.16 7.28 -11.09
N LYS A 179 17.88 7.16 -10.77
CA LYS A 179 17.38 6.49 -9.56
C LYS A 179 17.05 5.02 -9.87
N ARG A 180 17.28 4.15 -8.89
CA ARG A 180 16.95 2.73 -8.97
C ARG A 180 15.81 2.41 -8.05
N TYR A 181 14.77 1.82 -8.62
CA TYR A 181 13.56 1.40 -7.93
C TYR A 181 13.49 -0.13 -7.87
N SER A 182 13.24 -0.67 -6.70
CA SER A 182 13.21 -2.11 -6.46
C SER A 182 11.93 -2.75 -7.00
N LEU A 183 12.10 -3.74 -7.86
CA LEU A 183 11.00 -4.48 -8.45
C LEU A 183 10.88 -5.88 -7.85
N LEU A 184 9.64 -6.34 -7.79
CA LEU A 184 9.28 -7.72 -7.52
C LEU A 184 8.97 -8.40 -8.85
N GLN A 185 9.74 -9.44 -9.20
CA GLN A 185 9.47 -10.28 -10.36
C GLN A 185 8.60 -11.47 -9.93
N ILE A 186 7.53 -11.72 -10.67
CA ILE A 186 6.54 -12.77 -10.38
C ILE A 186 6.12 -13.51 -11.65
N ASN A 187 5.54 -14.69 -11.49
CA ASN A 187 4.95 -15.44 -12.60
C ASN A 187 3.41 -15.34 -12.68
N ALA A 188 2.79 -14.57 -11.78
CA ALA A 188 1.36 -14.29 -11.84
C ALA A 188 1.06 -13.24 -12.91
N PRO A 189 0.18 -13.53 -13.89
CA PRO A 189 -0.13 -12.60 -14.97
C PRO A 189 -0.68 -11.26 -14.49
N ILE A 190 -0.05 -10.16 -14.95
CA ILE A 190 -0.54 -8.80 -14.77
C ILE A 190 -1.17 -8.31 -16.07
N ASN A 191 -2.33 -7.70 -15.96
CA ASN A 191 -3.12 -7.18 -17.06
C ASN A 191 -3.89 -5.93 -16.62
N LYS A 192 -4.67 -5.31 -17.52
CA LYS A 192 -5.45 -4.11 -17.23
C LYS A 192 -6.45 -4.25 -16.08
N LYS A 193 -6.83 -5.48 -15.70
CA LYS A 193 -7.83 -5.70 -14.64
C LYS A 193 -7.20 -5.80 -13.26
N ASN A 194 -5.91 -6.07 -13.16
CA ASN A 194 -5.22 -6.24 -11.88
C ASN A 194 -3.98 -5.34 -11.71
N THR A 195 -3.68 -4.47 -12.66
CA THR A 195 -2.71 -3.38 -12.45
C THR A 195 -3.21 -2.46 -11.33
N GLY A 196 -2.31 -1.95 -10.50
CA GLY A 196 -2.66 -1.24 -9.27
C GLY A 196 -3.15 -2.15 -8.14
N GLY A 197 -3.24 -3.46 -8.38
CA GLY A 197 -3.68 -4.46 -7.42
C GLY A 197 -2.60 -4.90 -6.45
N ALA A 198 -3.03 -5.48 -5.34
CA ALA A 198 -2.16 -5.94 -4.28
C ALA A 198 -1.48 -7.25 -4.65
N ILE A 199 -0.15 -7.31 -4.52
CA ILE A 199 0.60 -8.57 -4.48
C ILE A 199 0.73 -8.95 -3.01
N CYS A 200 0.08 -10.04 -2.59
CA CYS A 200 0.01 -10.46 -1.19
C CYS A 200 0.71 -11.80 -0.96
N ASN A 201 1.35 -11.92 0.20
CA ASN A 201 1.92 -13.17 0.67
C ASN A 201 0.87 -14.09 1.29
N SER A 202 1.28 -15.27 1.78
CA SER A 202 0.41 -16.27 2.43
C SER A 202 -0.29 -15.81 3.71
N LYS A 203 0.14 -14.68 4.28
CA LYS A 203 -0.47 -14.07 5.47
C LYS A 203 -1.45 -12.95 5.13
N GLY A 204 -1.65 -12.65 3.82
CA GLY A 204 -2.44 -11.49 3.38
C GLY A 204 -1.72 -10.16 3.56
N GLU A 205 -0.41 -10.16 3.75
CA GLU A 205 0.40 -8.94 3.86
C GLU A 205 0.83 -8.48 2.46
N LEU A 206 0.79 -7.18 2.22
CA LEU A 206 1.18 -6.53 0.97
C LEU A 206 2.70 -6.61 0.80
N VAL A 207 3.17 -7.26 -0.27
CA VAL A 207 4.59 -7.35 -0.63
C VAL A 207 4.96 -6.42 -1.79
N GLY A 208 3.97 -5.94 -2.52
CA GLY A 208 4.14 -5.01 -3.62
C GLY A 208 2.83 -4.66 -4.32
N ILE A 209 2.91 -3.78 -5.28
CA ILE A 209 1.80 -3.39 -6.17
C ILE A 209 2.07 -3.87 -7.59
N ALA A 210 1.07 -4.48 -8.21
CA ALA A 210 1.16 -4.98 -9.59
C ALA A 210 1.23 -3.81 -10.59
N ASP A 211 2.18 -3.86 -11.52
CA ASP A 211 2.37 -2.80 -12.49
C ASP A 211 2.45 -3.33 -13.92
N LEU A 212 1.48 -2.92 -14.76
CA LEU A 212 1.43 -3.32 -16.16
C LEU A 212 2.41 -2.53 -17.02
N THR A 213 2.70 -1.28 -16.67
CA THR A 213 3.59 -0.40 -17.42
C THR A 213 5.01 -0.97 -17.38
N VAL A 214 5.52 -1.26 -16.18
CA VAL A 214 6.82 -1.89 -15.99
C VAL A 214 6.87 -3.28 -16.63
N THR A 215 5.81 -4.07 -16.50
CA THR A 215 5.70 -5.40 -17.12
C THR A 215 5.84 -5.30 -18.65
N ASN A 216 5.18 -4.34 -19.28
CA ASN A 216 5.26 -4.12 -20.72
C ASN A 216 6.63 -3.58 -21.15
N GLU A 217 7.25 -2.72 -20.35
CA GLU A 217 8.59 -2.17 -20.63
C GLU A 217 9.66 -3.25 -20.62
N LYS A 218 9.65 -4.13 -19.62
CA LYS A 218 10.56 -5.29 -19.52
C LYS A 218 10.30 -6.30 -20.63
N ASN A 219 9.06 -6.46 -21.08
CA ASN A 219 8.62 -7.29 -22.21
C ASN A 219 9.17 -8.73 -22.18
N GLU A 220 9.14 -9.38 -21.02
CA GLU A 220 9.59 -10.75 -20.81
C GLU A 220 8.42 -11.74 -20.81
N ILE A 221 8.51 -12.81 -21.59
CA ILE A 221 7.40 -13.77 -21.74
C ILE A 221 7.21 -14.58 -20.45
N GLY A 222 5.99 -14.50 -19.89
CA GLY A 222 5.62 -15.28 -18.69
C GLY A 222 6.19 -14.72 -17.39
N ILE A 223 6.78 -13.54 -17.44
CA ILE A 223 7.34 -12.81 -16.30
C ILE A 223 6.61 -11.48 -16.18
N TYR A 224 6.27 -11.11 -14.96
CA TYR A 224 5.50 -9.92 -14.63
C TYR A 224 6.18 -9.18 -13.47
N TYR A 225 5.92 -7.89 -13.36
CA TYR A 225 6.61 -7.03 -12.42
C TYR A 225 5.64 -6.18 -11.60
N GLY A 226 6.06 -5.90 -10.38
CA GLY A 226 5.43 -4.90 -9.53
C GLY A 226 6.48 -4.19 -8.71
N PHE A 227 6.15 -3.02 -8.16
CA PHE A 227 7.03 -2.32 -7.23
C PHE A 227 7.00 -3.01 -5.87
N GLN A 228 8.17 -3.15 -5.26
CA GLN A 228 8.31 -3.75 -3.94
C GLN A 228 7.74 -2.84 -2.84
N MET A 229 7.40 -3.47 -1.71
CA MET A 229 6.90 -2.76 -0.55
C MET A 229 7.87 -1.69 -0.01
N THR A 230 9.16 -1.83 -0.22
CA THR A 230 10.16 -0.82 0.15
C THR A 230 9.89 0.53 -0.49
N GLU A 231 9.64 0.56 -1.80
CA GLU A 231 9.31 1.79 -2.53
C GLU A 231 7.98 2.40 -2.06
N LEU A 232 7.00 1.53 -1.79
CA LEU A 232 5.70 1.93 -1.31
C LEU A 232 5.76 2.46 0.14
N GLN A 233 6.61 1.85 0.97
CA GLN A 233 6.78 2.25 2.36
C GLN A 233 7.28 3.68 2.48
N ASP A 234 8.21 4.08 1.61
CA ASP A 234 8.73 5.44 1.61
C ASP A 234 7.65 6.46 1.22
N MET A 235 6.84 6.15 0.20
CA MET A 235 5.69 6.99 -0.14
C MET A 235 4.65 7.09 0.99
N ILE A 236 4.30 5.97 1.62
CA ILE A 236 3.33 5.94 2.73
C ILE A 236 3.89 6.66 3.95
N ASN A 237 5.17 6.44 4.28
CA ASN A 237 5.83 7.09 5.41
C ASN A 237 5.95 8.60 5.20
N SER A 238 6.04 9.07 3.96
CA SER A 238 6.11 10.50 3.67
C SER A 238 4.88 11.24 4.18
N THR A 239 3.69 10.73 3.86
CA THR A 239 2.43 11.32 4.33
C THR A 239 2.32 11.26 5.86
N ASN A 240 2.77 10.16 6.47
CA ASN A 240 2.80 10.00 7.92
C ASN A 240 3.86 10.88 8.59
N SER A 241 5.02 11.08 7.95
CA SER A 241 6.09 11.93 8.48
C SER A 241 5.69 13.38 8.52
N PHE A 242 5.01 13.90 7.50
CA PHE A 242 4.45 15.25 7.53
C PHE A 242 3.49 15.43 8.71
N LYS A 243 2.55 14.51 8.89
CA LYS A 243 1.57 14.57 9.97
C LYS A 243 2.22 14.41 11.34
N LYS A 244 3.10 13.44 11.49
CA LYS A 244 3.71 13.10 12.77
C LYS A 244 4.82 14.05 13.18
N ILE A 245 5.73 14.41 12.27
CA ILE A 245 6.92 15.22 12.58
C ILE A 245 6.60 16.71 12.48
N MET A 246 6.00 17.14 11.38
CA MET A 246 5.71 18.55 11.14
C MET A 246 4.35 18.97 11.68
N GLY A 247 3.43 18.05 11.92
CA GLY A 247 2.06 18.38 12.31
C GLY A 247 1.25 18.98 11.16
N ILE A 248 1.50 18.53 9.93
CA ILE A 248 0.72 18.88 8.74
C ILE A 248 -0.24 17.72 8.48
N ALA A 249 -1.53 17.96 8.61
CA ALA A 249 -2.56 16.94 8.44
C ALA A 249 -2.79 16.61 6.96
N GLU A 250 -2.80 17.64 6.12
CA GLU A 250 -3.01 17.53 4.67
C GLU A 250 -2.17 18.54 3.91
N GLY A 251 -1.68 18.11 2.75
CA GLY A 251 -0.94 18.95 1.82
C GLY A 251 -0.56 18.16 0.57
N ARG A 252 -0.06 18.85 -0.43
CA ARG A 252 0.34 18.25 -1.70
C ARG A 252 1.53 18.96 -2.31
N ILE A 253 2.31 18.26 -3.10
CA ILE A 253 3.30 18.90 -3.98
C ILE A 253 2.56 19.70 -5.06
N ILE A 254 3.01 20.89 -5.32
CA ILE A 254 2.59 21.71 -6.44
C ILE A 254 3.81 22.04 -7.30
N ILE A 255 3.62 21.92 -8.60
CA ILE A 255 4.61 22.30 -9.61
C ILE A 255 3.94 23.29 -10.56
N ASP A 256 4.44 24.53 -10.57
CA ASP A 256 4.00 25.57 -11.52
C ASP A 256 5.21 25.99 -12.35
N GLU A 257 5.43 25.27 -13.47
CA GLU A 257 6.53 25.54 -14.40
C GLU A 257 6.47 26.98 -14.97
N GLY A 258 5.27 27.52 -15.17
CA GLY A 258 5.08 28.88 -15.70
C GLY A 258 5.58 29.98 -14.77
N ARG A 259 5.63 29.72 -13.47
CA ARG A 259 6.11 30.63 -12.43
C ARG A 259 7.43 30.19 -11.78
N GLY A 260 7.94 29.00 -12.17
CA GLY A 260 9.10 28.40 -11.54
C GLY A 260 8.88 28.09 -10.05
N LEU A 261 7.67 27.74 -9.66
CA LEU A 261 7.27 27.52 -8.28
C LEU A 261 7.05 26.03 -8.05
N ASN A 262 7.94 25.42 -7.27
CA ASN A 262 7.80 24.05 -6.79
C ASN A 262 7.77 24.06 -5.26
N GLY A 263 6.91 23.25 -4.65
CA GLY A 263 6.86 23.17 -3.20
C GLY A 263 5.69 22.37 -2.66
N PHE A 264 5.66 22.21 -1.35
CA PHE A 264 4.60 21.51 -0.65
C PHE A 264 3.53 22.50 -0.17
N TYR A 265 2.36 22.46 -0.79
CA TYR A 265 1.20 23.28 -0.44
C TYR A 265 0.47 22.67 0.75
N ILE A 266 0.28 23.46 1.81
CA ILE A 266 -0.38 23.04 3.04
C ILE A 266 -1.88 23.30 2.93
N GLN A 267 -2.69 22.24 3.08
CA GLN A 267 -4.15 22.32 3.09
C GLN A 267 -4.67 22.37 4.52
N GLU A 268 -4.18 21.48 5.40
CA GLU A 268 -4.61 21.39 6.77
C GLU A 268 -3.45 21.15 7.74
N LEU A 269 -3.56 21.69 8.95
CA LEU A 269 -2.60 21.52 10.04
C LEU A 269 -3.21 20.73 11.20
N VAL A 270 -2.40 19.88 11.83
CA VAL A 270 -2.76 19.27 13.10
C VAL A 270 -2.83 20.37 14.16
N LYS A 271 -3.97 20.52 14.82
CA LYS A 271 -4.11 21.45 15.93
C LYS A 271 -3.04 21.19 17.00
N ASP A 272 -2.37 22.23 17.42
CA ASP A 272 -1.24 22.18 18.37
C ASP A 272 -0.03 21.33 17.88
N GLY A 273 0.03 20.99 16.59
CA GLY A 273 1.18 20.34 15.95
C GLY A 273 2.36 21.28 15.74
N SER A 274 3.53 20.73 15.39
CA SER A 274 4.80 21.47 15.25
C SER A 274 4.67 22.70 14.34
N ALA A 275 4.15 22.53 13.13
CA ALA A 275 3.96 23.63 12.17
C ALA A 275 2.92 24.65 12.66
N TYR A 276 1.82 24.18 13.28
CA TYR A 276 0.80 25.06 13.85
C TYR A 276 1.39 25.97 14.92
N VAL A 277 2.15 25.42 15.86
CA VAL A 277 2.81 26.18 16.94
C VAL A 277 3.84 27.14 16.40
N ALA A 278 4.55 26.78 15.33
CA ALA A 278 5.50 27.64 14.63
C ALA A 278 4.83 28.77 13.82
N GLY A 279 3.50 28.82 13.77
CA GLY A 279 2.75 29.87 13.08
C GLY A 279 2.64 29.67 11.56
N VAL A 280 2.87 28.46 11.08
CA VAL A 280 2.52 28.04 9.70
C VAL A 280 1.00 28.07 9.58
N LYS A 281 0.50 28.31 8.37
CA LYS A 281 -0.94 28.44 8.12
C LYS A 281 -1.36 27.58 6.93
N PRO A 282 -2.62 27.13 6.88
CA PRO A 282 -3.20 26.65 5.64
C PRO A 282 -2.98 27.66 4.50
N THR A 283 -2.75 27.17 3.30
CA THR A 283 -2.35 27.91 2.08
C THR A 283 -0.89 28.36 2.00
N ASP A 284 -0.07 28.12 3.00
CA ASP A 284 1.38 28.27 2.86
C ASP A 284 1.94 27.19 1.90
N ILE A 285 3.03 27.55 1.22
CA ILE A 285 3.77 26.60 0.39
C ILE A 285 5.17 26.47 0.97
N ILE A 286 5.57 25.29 1.41
CA ILE A 286 6.94 25.05 1.86
C ILE A 286 7.79 24.83 0.61
N LEU A 287 8.79 25.69 0.42
CA LEU A 287 9.69 25.67 -0.73
C LEU A 287 11.02 25.00 -0.40
N GLU A 288 11.47 25.11 0.85
CA GLU A 288 12.76 24.62 1.30
C GLU A 288 12.67 24.19 2.77
N VAL A 289 13.33 23.10 3.12
CA VAL A 289 13.51 22.63 4.50
C VAL A 289 14.99 22.35 4.72
N ASP A 290 15.61 22.95 5.73
CA ASP A 290 17.04 22.83 6.08
C ASP A 290 18.01 23.02 4.89
N GLY A 291 17.67 23.92 3.96
CA GLY A 291 18.46 24.21 2.78
C GLY A 291 18.19 23.32 1.56
N TYR A 292 17.35 22.30 1.70
CA TYR A 292 16.93 21.42 0.62
C TYR A 292 15.63 21.93 -0.01
N GLN A 293 15.64 22.09 -1.33
CA GLN A 293 14.42 22.46 -2.05
C GLN A 293 13.40 21.31 -2.01
N VAL A 294 12.15 21.65 -1.84
CA VAL A 294 11.03 20.72 -1.87
C VAL A 294 10.48 20.69 -3.28
N VAL A 295 10.93 19.75 -4.10
CA VAL A 295 10.47 19.54 -5.47
C VAL A 295 9.51 18.36 -5.55
N ASP A 296 9.78 17.33 -4.76
CA ASP A 296 8.92 16.17 -4.62
C ASP A 296 8.77 15.75 -3.14
N VAL A 297 8.02 14.69 -2.91
CA VAL A 297 7.80 14.15 -1.57
C VAL A 297 9.04 13.49 -1.01
N GLU A 298 9.87 12.89 -1.86
CA GLU A 298 11.11 12.21 -1.44
C GLU A 298 12.12 13.21 -0.83
N ASP A 299 12.18 14.44 -1.34
CA ASP A 299 13.01 15.49 -0.78
C ASP A 299 12.65 15.75 0.68
N VAL A 300 11.35 15.82 0.97
CA VAL A 300 10.87 16.04 2.33
C VAL A 300 11.13 14.86 3.23
N ILE A 301 10.92 13.63 2.73
CA ILE A 301 11.25 12.40 3.48
C ILE A 301 12.73 12.42 3.86
N THR A 302 13.60 12.70 2.89
CA THR A 302 15.04 12.72 3.08
C THR A 302 15.45 13.69 4.17
N VAL A 303 14.86 14.88 4.18
CA VAL A 303 15.16 15.91 5.19
C VAL A 303 14.58 15.53 6.57
N LEU A 304 13.42 14.86 6.61
CA LEU A 304 12.78 14.45 7.86
C LEU A 304 13.35 13.14 8.42
N GLN A 305 14.07 12.35 7.61
CA GLN A 305 14.74 11.14 8.08
C GLN A 305 15.74 11.45 9.21
N GLY A 306 15.59 10.75 10.31
CA GLY A 306 16.47 10.90 11.48
C GLY A 306 16.18 12.09 12.39
N LYS A 307 15.24 12.95 12.02
CA LYS A 307 14.79 14.05 12.87
C LYS A 307 14.03 13.53 14.09
N ARG A 308 14.24 14.18 15.22
CA ARG A 308 13.71 13.78 16.53
C ARG A 308 12.99 14.94 17.19
N LYS A 309 12.22 14.63 18.20
CA LYS A 309 11.66 15.63 19.09
C LYS A 309 12.74 16.62 19.58
N ASP A 310 12.37 17.87 19.63
CA ASP A 310 13.19 19.05 19.95
C ASP A 310 14.14 19.52 18.84
N ASP A 311 14.30 18.78 17.71
CA ASP A 311 15.01 19.29 16.54
C ASP A 311 14.23 20.47 15.93
N ILE A 312 14.97 21.37 15.28
CA ILE A 312 14.40 22.54 14.59
C ILE A 312 14.58 22.34 13.08
N LEU A 313 13.51 22.52 12.35
CA LEU A 313 13.48 22.54 10.88
C LEU A 313 13.44 24.00 10.41
N HIS A 314 14.44 24.41 9.67
CA HIS A 314 14.48 25.75 9.05
C HIS A 314 13.74 25.72 7.71
N CYS A 315 12.55 26.29 7.66
CA CYS A 315 11.70 26.25 6.48
C CYS A 315 11.61 27.60 5.79
N LYS A 316 11.74 27.62 4.46
CA LYS A 316 11.31 28.77 3.63
C LYS A 316 9.93 28.49 3.09
N ILE A 317 9.02 29.38 3.36
CA ILE A 317 7.64 29.27 2.92
C ILE A 317 7.22 30.45 2.05
N LEU A 318 6.31 30.21 1.12
CA LEU A 318 5.63 31.24 0.37
C LEU A 318 4.23 31.45 0.97
N ARG A 319 3.95 32.64 1.46
CA ARG A 319 2.65 33.03 2.02
C ARG A 319 2.13 34.29 1.32
N GLN A 320 1.02 34.16 0.61
CA GLN A 320 0.39 35.27 -0.11
C GLN A 320 1.38 36.02 -1.01
N GLY A 321 2.21 35.27 -1.74
CA GLY A 321 3.22 35.83 -2.65
C GLY A 321 4.51 36.36 -1.98
N ASN A 322 4.63 36.30 -0.65
CA ASN A 322 5.80 36.73 0.08
C ASN A 322 6.58 35.56 0.66
N MET A 323 7.89 35.57 0.46
CA MET A 323 8.81 34.61 1.09
C MET A 323 8.94 34.88 2.58
N LYS A 324 8.92 33.85 3.40
CA LYS A 324 9.12 33.88 4.84
C LYS A 324 9.98 32.72 5.29
N GLU A 325 10.78 32.96 6.30
CA GLU A 325 11.50 31.93 7.03
C GLU A 325 10.73 31.57 8.31
N VAL A 326 10.59 30.33 8.59
CA VAL A 326 9.87 29.79 9.75
C VAL A 326 10.67 28.64 10.33
N ASP A 327 10.96 28.71 11.62
CA ASP A 327 11.59 27.64 12.37
C ASP A 327 10.52 26.77 13.00
N ILE A 328 10.43 25.52 12.58
CA ILE A 328 9.48 24.53 13.10
C ILE A 328 10.20 23.63 14.08
N LYS A 329 9.92 23.81 15.38
CA LYS A 329 10.41 22.89 16.40
C LYS A 329 9.54 21.64 16.46
N ILE A 330 10.16 20.46 16.33
CA ILE A 330 9.48 19.18 16.43
C ILE A 330 9.04 18.91 17.87
N ILE A 331 7.75 18.73 18.12
CA ILE A 331 7.17 18.58 19.44
C ILE A 331 6.63 17.17 19.75
N SER A 332 6.53 16.30 18.75
CA SER A 332 5.98 14.93 18.89
C SER A 332 7.01 13.85 18.64
#